data_c645c060e936b0b4e17598ff33821128
#
_entry.id   c645c060e936b0b4e17598ff33821128
#
_cell.length_a   1.000
_cell.length_b   1.000
_cell.length_c   1.000
_cell.angle_alpha   90.00
_cell.angle_beta   90.00
_cell.angle_gamma   90.00
#
_symmetry.space_group_name_H-M   'P 1'
#
loop_
_entity.id
_entity.type
_entity.pdbx_description
1 polymer ?
#
loop_
_entity_poly.entity_id
_entity_poly.type
_entity_poly.pdbx_seq_one_letter_code
_entity_poly.pdbx_strand_id
1 'polypeptide(L)'
;MKTSPVDLRDPELYRDGIPHQIFTQLRREAPISWNPETDGRGFWAVTRYDDIVAVSKASKVFSSAREHGGHRMFDENLVGVAGLGTQEAEAPMISMDPPRHNQYRRMLSPGFSPARIRQLEDRIRDRARAILNRLEGRETCDLSRI
;
A
#
# COMPACT_ATOMS: atom_id res chain seq x y z
N MET A 1 12.63 -21.77 13.22
CA MET A 1 12.06 -20.67 12.40
C MET A 1 11.40 -21.32 11.19
N LYS A 2 10.10 -21.09 10.93
CA LYS A 2 9.45 -21.66 9.73
C LYS A 2 9.71 -20.74 8.55
N THR A 3 10.22 -21.29 7.46
CA THR A 3 10.39 -20.60 6.20
C THR A 3 9.12 -20.76 5.37
N SER A 4 8.75 -19.75 4.61
CA SER A 4 7.63 -19.85 3.67
C SER A 4 7.88 -20.97 2.65
N PRO A 5 6.93 -21.86 2.42
CA PRO A 5 7.07 -22.91 1.40
C PRO A 5 7.01 -22.35 -0.03
N VAL A 6 6.66 -21.08 -0.20
CA VAL A 6 6.45 -20.40 -1.48
C VAL A 6 7.10 -19.02 -1.41
N ASP A 7 7.74 -18.59 -2.49
CA ASP A 7 8.16 -17.20 -2.62
C ASP A 7 6.95 -16.32 -2.92
N LEU A 8 6.54 -15.53 -1.92
CA LEU A 8 5.39 -14.63 -2.02
C LEU A 8 5.63 -13.41 -2.92
N ARG A 9 6.86 -13.23 -3.42
CA ARG A 9 7.21 -12.16 -4.38
C ARG A 9 7.16 -12.63 -5.83
N ASP A 10 7.07 -13.94 -6.07
CA ASP A 10 7.04 -14.47 -7.42
C ASP A 10 5.79 -13.96 -8.17
N PRO A 11 5.94 -13.15 -9.24
CA PRO A 11 4.80 -12.64 -10.01
C PRO A 11 3.97 -13.76 -10.63
N GLU A 12 4.59 -14.90 -10.95
CA GLU A 12 3.89 -16.05 -11.53
C GLU A 12 2.82 -16.63 -10.60
N LEU A 13 3.06 -16.48 -9.28
CA LEU A 13 2.10 -16.88 -8.27
C LEU A 13 0.74 -16.14 -8.39
N TYR A 14 0.76 -14.95 -8.97
CA TYR A 14 -0.40 -14.06 -9.07
C TYR A 14 -0.95 -13.93 -10.49
N ARG A 15 -0.41 -14.67 -11.45
CA ARG A 15 -0.79 -14.60 -12.87
C ARG A 15 -2.30 -14.83 -13.09
N ASP A 16 -2.86 -15.81 -12.43
CA ASP A 16 -4.27 -16.19 -12.54
C ASP A 16 -5.15 -15.58 -11.43
N GLY A 17 -4.61 -14.60 -10.70
CA GLY A 17 -5.28 -13.91 -9.60
C GLY A 17 -4.66 -14.23 -8.24
N ILE A 18 -5.36 -13.83 -7.16
CA ILE A 18 -4.86 -14.01 -5.79
C ILE A 18 -4.85 -15.50 -5.42
N PRO A 19 -3.71 -16.07 -4.98
CA PRO A 19 -3.59 -17.49 -4.66
C PRO A 19 -4.20 -17.81 -3.27
N HIS A 20 -5.52 -17.74 -3.16
CA HIS A 20 -6.26 -17.89 -1.91
C HIS A 20 -5.97 -19.20 -1.17
N GLN A 21 -5.72 -20.30 -1.90
CA GLN A 21 -5.42 -21.60 -1.30
C GLN A 21 -4.09 -21.58 -0.55
N ILE A 22 -3.06 -20.96 -1.13
CA ILE A 22 -1.74 -20.79 -0.52
C ILE A 22 -1.85 -19.95 0.75
N PHE A 23 -2.54 -18.82 0.70
CA PHE A 23 -2.75 -18.00 1.90
C PHE A 23 -3.58 -18.70 2.95
N THR A 24 -4.51 -19.57 2.57
CA THR A 24 -5.28 -20.39 3.52
C THR A 24 -4.38 -21.41 4.21
N GLN A 25 -3.49 -22.06 3.49
CA GLN A 25 -2.50 -22.97 4.05
C GLN A 25 -1.54 -22.24 4.99
N LEU A 26 -0.99 -21.09 4.56
CA LEU A 26 -0.09 -20.28 5.39
C LEU A 26 -0.75 -19.88 6.72
N ARG A 27 -2.01 -19.43 6.70
CA ARG A 27 -2.74 -19.09 7.93
C ARG A 27 -2.88 -20.26 8.91
N ARG A 28 -2.96 -21.48 8.41
CA ARG A 28 -3.11 -22.68 9.24
C ARG A 28 -1.77 -23.21 9.77
N GLU A 29 -0.76 -23.28 8.92
CA GLU A 29 0.47 -24.04 9.16
C GLU A 29 1.65 -23.15 9.55
N ALA A 30 1.75 -21.95 8.97
CA ALA A 30 2.85 -21.01 9.15
C ALA A 30 2.37 -19.56 9.07
N PRO A 31 1.50 -19.11 10.00
CA PRO A 31 0.87 -17.79 9.92
C PRO A 31 1.86 -16.62 10.00
N ILE A 32 3.03 -16.86 10.60
CA ILE A 32 4.19 -15.98 10.58
C ILE A 32 5.34 -16.81 10.03
N SER A 33 5.82 -16.49 8.85
CA SER A 33 6.87 -17.23 8.17
C SER A 33 7.89 -16.30 7.53
N TRP A 34 9.13 -16.73 7.49
CA TRP A 34 10.20 -16.01 6.83
C TRP A 34 10.16 -16.29 5.33
N ASN A 35 10.12 -15.23 4.52
CA ASN A 35 10.27 -15.30 3.08
C ASN A 35 11.69 -14.82 2.72
N PRO A 36 12.60 -15.73 2.34
CA PRO A 36 13.95 -15.34 1.95
C PRO A 36 13.92 -14.60 0.61
N GLU A 37 14.89 -13.74 0.39
CA GLU A 37 15.15 -13.06 -0.86
C GLU A 37 16.54 -13.41 -1.35
N THR A 38 16.70 -13.60 -2.65
CA THR A 38 18.00 -13.92 -3.26
C THR A 38 18.95 -12.73 -3.17
N ASP A 39 18.44 -11.52 -3.44
CA ASP A 39 19.21 -10.27 -3.50
C ASP A 39 18.76 -9.24 -2.45
N GLY A 40 18.18 -9.70 -1.34
CA GLY A 40 17.62 -8.83 -0.32
C GLY A 40 17.70 -9.41 1.08
N ARG A 41 17.15 -8.66 2.04
CA ARG A 41 17.13 -9.06 3.45
C ARG A 41 16.12 -10.15 3.77
N GLY A 42 15.19 -10.42 2.85
CA GLY A 42 13.99 -11.17 3.14
C GLY A 42 12.99 -10.40 4.00
N PHE A 43 11.85 -11.02 4.27
CA PHE A 43 10.80 -10.41 5.09
C PHE A 43 9.97 -11.44 5.84
N TRP A 44 9.31 -10.99 6.91
CA TRP A 44 8.33 -11.78 7.63
C TRP A 44 6.95 -11.64 7.00
N ALA A 45 6.40 -12.72 6.49
CA ALA A 45 5.03 -12.77 6.03
C ALA A 45 4.09 -13.04 7.22
N VAL A 46 3.16 -12.13 7.45
CA VAL A 46 2.13 -12.23 8.50
C VAL A 46 0.78 -12.39 7.82
N THR A 47 0.10 -13.53 8.02
CA THR A 47 -1.08 -13.89 7.23
C THR A 47 -2.39 -13.96 8.00
N ARG A 48 -2.39 -13.96 9.34
CA ARG A 48 -3.60 -13.90 10.16
C ARG A 48 -4.02 -12.47 10.43
N TYR A 49 -5.31 -12.21 10.37
CA TYR A 49 -5.88 -10.88 10.60
C TYR A 49 -5.47 -10.27 11.94
N ASP A 50 -5.61 -11.03 13.02
CA ASP A 50 -5.30 -10.52 14.36
C ASP A 50 -3.83 -10.18 14.53
N ASP A 51 -2.93 -10.98 13.94
CA ASP A 51 -1.48 -10.74 13.94
C ASP A 51 -1.15 -9.47 13.13
N ILE A 52 -1.78 -9.28 11.97
CA ILE A 52 -1.63 -8.06 11.16
C ILE A 52 -2.09 -6.82 11.94
N VAL A 53 -3.24 -6.92 12.62
CA VAL A 53 -3.76 -5.84 13.46
C VAL A 53 -2.81 -5.53 14.62
N ALA A 54 -2.26 -6.56 15.28
CA ALA A 54 -1.30 -6.40 16.36
C ALA A 54 -0.02 -5.68 15.89
N VAL A 55 0.56 -6.11 14.76
CA VAL A 55 1.72 -5.46 14.14
C VAL A 55 1.41 -4.00 13.80
N SER A 56 0.27 -3.74 13.13
CA SER A 56 -0.12 -2.41 12.69
C SER A 56 -0.35 -1.42 13.84
N LYS A 57 -0.78 -1.92 15.00
CA LYS A 57 -0.99 -1.09 16.20
C LYS A 57 0.29 -0.83 16.99
N ALA A 58 1.31 -1.65 16.82
CA ALA A 58 2.54 -1.60 17.61
C ALA A 58 3.64 -0.76 16.91
N SER A 59 3.32 0.47 16.49
CA SER A 59 4.24 1.36 15.75
C SER A 59 5.54 1.72 16.48
N LYS A 60 5.62 1.49 17.79
CA LYS A 60 6.87 1.65 18.55
C LYS A 60 7.85 0.48 18.33
N VAL A 61 7.36 -0.65 17.85
CA VAL A 61 8.14 -1.88 17.62
C VAL A 61 8.32 -2.10 16.12
N PHE A 62 7.24 -1.93 15.35
CA PHE A 62 7.21 -2.11 13.90
C PHE A 62 7.15 -0.74 13.21
N SER A 63 8.31 -0.29 12.78
CA SER A 63 8.48 1.00 12.12
C SER A 63 8.07 0.92 10.65
N SER A 64 7.44 1.99 10.13
CA SER A 64 7.23 2.21 8.70
C SER A 64 8.21 3.24 8.14
N ALA A 65 9.11 3.76 8.98
CA ALA A 65 10.02 4.81 8.58
C ALA A 65 11.08 4.31 7.60
N ARG A 66 11.38 5.15 6.62
CA ARG A 66 12.31 4.81 5.54
C ARG A 66 13.71 4.44 6.04
N GLU A 67 14.19 5.12 7.09
CA GLU A 67 15.48 4.84 7.73
C GLU A 67 15.59 3.43 8.33
N HIS A 68 14.44 2.77 8.57
CA HIS A 68 14.36 1.41 9.06
C HIS A 68 13.97 0.37 7.99
N GLY A 69 13.98 0.78 6.70
CA GLY A 69 13.67 -0.09 5.56
C GLY A 69 12.37 0.24 4.85
N GLY A 70 11.54 1.11 5.44
CA GLY A 70 10.28 1.55 4.85
C GLY A 70 9.12 0.57 5.04
N HIS A 71 8.04 0.79 4.29
CA HIS A 71 6.79 0.02 4.37
C HIS A 71 6.58 -0.95 3.19
N ARG A 72 7.53 -1.00 2.27
CA ARG A 72 7.45 -1.84 1.06
C ARG A 72 8.11 -3.20 1.27
N MET A 73 7.83 -4.15 0.39
CA MET A 73 8.46 -5.47 0.41
C MET A 73 9.95 -5.45 0.06
N PHE A 74 10.48 -4.35 -0.48
CA PHE A 74 11.91 -4.15 -0.73
C PHE A 74 12.45 -3.02 0.16
N ASP A 75 13.74 -3.06 0.46
CA ASP A 75 14.40 -2.00 1.22
C ASP A 75 14.47 -0.72 0.39
N GLU A 76 13.70 0.27 0.80
CA GLU A 76 13.60 1.57 0.11
C GLU A 76 14.91 2.36 0.14
N ASN A 77 15.86 1.99 1.00
CA ASN A 77 17.19 2.60 1.04
C ASN A 77 18.13 2.00 -0.01
N LEU A 78 17.92 0.72 -0.38
CA LEU A 78 18.77 0.02 -1.37
C LEU A 78 18.30 0.30 -2.79
N VAL A 79 17.02 0.46 -3.00
CA VAL A 79 16.46 0.77 -4.31
C VAL A 79 16.24 2.27 -4.39
N GLY A 80 17.17 2.97 -5.05
CA GLY A 80 16.89 4.32 -5.50
C GLY A 80 15.71 4.25 -6.46
N VAL A 81 14.50 4.47 -5.94
CA VAL A 81 13.27 4.41 -6.72
C VAL A 81 13.31 5.56 -7.70
N ALA A 82 13.79 5.29 -8.92
CA ALA A 82 13.75 6.22 -10.03
C ALA A 82 12.28 6.71 -10.18
N GLY A 83 12.03 7.97 -9.87
CA GLY A 83 10.73 8.61 -10.03
C GLY A 83 9.93 8.91 -8.76
N LEU A 84 10.33 8.42 -7.58
CA LEU A 84 9.63 8.74 -6.31
C LEU A 84 10.42 9.66 -5.37
N GLY A 85 11.34 10.44 -5.93
CA GLY A 85 12.11 11.45 -5.21
C GLY A 85 13.53 10.99 -4.89
N THR A 86 14.45 11.94 -5.04
CA THR A 86 15.83 11.84 -4.60
C THR A 86 15.89 11.62 -3.09
N GLN A 87 17.03 11.20 -2.56
CA GLN A 87 17.27 11.11 -1.10
C GLN A 87 16.90 12.38 -0.33
N GLU A 88 16.79 13.52 -1.01
CA GLU A 88 16.44 14.83 -0.48
C GLU A 88 14.93 15.09 -0.41
N ALA A 89 14.10 14.31 -1.12
CA ALA A 89 12.65 14.48 -1.03
C ALA A 89 12.15 13.99 0.33
N GLU A 90 11.33 14.81 1.00
CA GLU A 90 10.68 14.41 2.25
C GLU A 90 9.92 13.09 2.06
N ALA A 91 10.13 12.16 2.98
CA ALA A 91 9.44 10.89 2.96
C ALA A 91 7.91 11.10 2.95
N PRO A 92 7.14 10.36 2.17
CA PRO A 92 5.69 10.43 2.22
C PRO A 92 5.19 10.02 3.61
N MET A 93 4.03 10.54 4.03
CA MET A 93 3.49 10.30 5.37
C MET A 93 3.39 8.80 5.73
N ILE A 94 3.17 7.93 4.75
CA ILE A 94 3.11 6.48 4.95
C ILE A 94 4.45 5.88 5.38
N SER A 95 5.56 6.55 5.04
CA SER A 95 6.93 6.15 5.42
C SER A 95 7.45 6.98 6.59
N MET A 96 6.58 7.35 7.51
CA MET A 96 6.93 8.11 8.71
C MET A 96 6.43 7.41 9.96
N ASP A 97 7.20 7.54 11.05
CA ASP A 97 6.81 7.11 12.39
C ASP A 97 6.30 8.27 13.27
N PRO A 98 5.60 7.99 14.38
CA PRO A 98 5.33 8.97 15.41
C PRO A 98 6.65 9.56 15.99
N PRO A 99 6.69 10.86 16.34
CA PRO A 99 5.58 11.83 16.41
C PRO A 99 5.26 12.52 15.08
N ARG A 100 6.18 12.48 14.09
CA ARG A 100 6.06 13.19 12.82
C ARG A 100 4.84 12.78 12.03
N HIS A 101 4.61 11.48 11.88
CA HIS A 101 3.38 10.94 11.26
C HIS A 101 2.12 11.54 11.88
N ASN A 102 2.04 11.58 13.21
CA ASN A 102 0.86 12.09 13.93
C ASN A 102 0.63 13.58 13.72
N GLN A 103 1.70 14.36 13.53
CA GLN A 103 1.59 15.79 13.23
C GLN A 103 0.95 16.00 11.85
N TYR A 104 1.48 15.38 10.80
CA TYR A 104 0.92 15.47 9.46
C TYR A 104 -0.52 14.93 9.39
N ARG A 105 -0.77 13.79 10.02
CA ARG A 105 -2.11 13.20 10.04
C ARG A 105 -3.14 14.13 10.68
N ARG A 106 -2.79 14.81 11.79
CA ARG A 106 -3.69 15.79 12.42
C ARG A 106 -3.98 16.99 11.52
N MET A 107 -2.99 17.46 10.77
CA MET A 107 -3.19 18.56 9.82
C MET A 107 -4.13 18.18 8.66
N LEU A 108 -4.02 16.96 8.16
CA LEU A 108 -4.77 16.50 6.99
C LEU A 108 -6.16 15.96 7.32
N SER A 109 -6.34 15.33 8.49
CA SER A 109 -7.58 14.63 8.87
C SER A 109 -8.86 15.47 8.77
N PRO A 110 -8.88 16.78 9.11
CA PRO A 110 -10.08 17.60 8.94
C PRO A 110 -10.55 17.72 7.50
N GLY A 111 -9.61 17.71 6.53
CA GLY A 111 -9.91 17.74 5.08
C GLY A 111 -10.58 16.47 4.57
N PHE A 112 -10.37 15.34 5.25
CA PHE A 112 -10.94 14.03 4.91
C PHE A 112 -12.12 13.61 5.81
N SER A 113 -12.69 14.55 6.56
CA SER A 113 -13.87 14.27 7.37
C SER A 113 -15.08 13.90 6.48
N PRO A 114 -16.01 13.04 6.98
CA PRO A 114 -17.22 12.68 6.22
C PRO A 114 -18.03 13.90 5.74
N ALA A 115 -18.06 14.97 6.53
CA ALA A 115 -18.73 16.20 6.14
C ALA A 115 -18.05 16.88 4.93
N ARG A 116 -16.73 16.94 4.92
CA ARG A 116 -15.97 17.50 3.79
C ARG A 116 -16.09 16.64 2.54
N ILE A 117 -16.03 15.33 2.69
CA ILE A 117 -16.21 14.40 1.55
C ILE A 117 -17.60 14.56 0.94
N ARG A 118 -18.66 14.65 1.74
CA ARG A 118 -20.01 14.91 1.22
C ARG A 118 -20.13 16.23 0.46
N GLN A 119 -19.43 17.28 0.88
CA GLN A 119 -19.41 18.57 0.15
C GLN A 119 -18.77 18.46 -1.25
N LEU A 120 -17.96 17.46 -1.50
CA LEU A 120 -17.37 17.21 -2.81
C LEU A 120 -18.28 16.42 -3.75
N GLU A 121 -19.33 15.77 -3.23
CA GLU A 121 -20.17 14.86 -4.01
C GLU A 121 -20.81 15.57 -5.21
N ASP A 122 -21.43 16.73 -5.00
CA ASP A 122 -22.08 17.48 -6.07
C ASP A 122 -21.06 17.90 -7.14
N ARG A 123 -19.90 18.40 -6.71
CA ARG A 123 -18.82 18.79 -7.64
C ARG A 123 -18.30 17.60 -8.45
N ILE A 124 -18.15 16.45 -7.83
CA ILE A 124 -17.72 15.20 -8.50
C ILE A 124 -18.80 14.79 -9.51
N ARG A 125 -20.06 14.84 -9.12
CA ARG A 125 -21.20 14.49 -9.97
C ARG A 125 -21.29 15.41 -11.18
N ASP A 126 -21.15 16.72 -10.98
CA ASP A 126 -21.16 17.69 -12.07
C ASP A 126 -19.99 17.50 -13.03
N ARG A 127 -18.81 17.21 -12.49
CA ARG A 127 -17.63 16.89 -13.30
C ARG A 127 -17.84 15.62 -14.12
N ALA A 128 -18.39 14.57 -13.51
CA ALA A 128 -18.70 13.33 -14.20
C ALA A 128 -19.72 13.55 -15.33
N ARG A 129 -20.79 14.33 -15.08
CA ARG A 129 -21.76 14.70 -16.10
C ARG A 129 -21.12 15.49 -17.26
N ALA A 130 -20.28 16.47 -16.95
CA ALA A 130 -19.58 17.23 -17.96
C ALA A 130 -18.66 16.37 -18.84
N ILE A 131 -18.04 15.34 -18.27
CA ILE A 131 -17.24 14.37 -19.01
C ILE A 131 -18.14 13.51 -19.90
N LEU A 132 -19.24 12.96 -19.36
CA LEU A 132 -20.18 12.14 -20.11
C LEU A 132 -20.82 12.88 -21.27
N ASN A 133 -21.19 14.16 -21.09
CA ASN A 133 -21.76 14.98 -22.15
C ASN A 133 -20.79 15.18 -23.34
N ARG A 134 -19.47 15.10 -23.12
CA ARG A 134 -18.50 15.13 -24.22
C ARG A 134 -18.50 13.85 -25.05
N LEU A 135 -19.08 12.77 -24.53
CA LEU A 135 -19.17 11.48 -25.19
C LEU A 135 -20.44 11.31 -26.00
N GLU A 136 -21.44 12.18 -25.81
CA GLU A 136 -22.69 12.13 -26.57
C GLU A 136 -22.41 12.21 -28.07
N GLY A 137 -22.99 11.25 -28.82
CA GLY A 137 -22.82 11.14 -30.27
C GLY A 137 -21.49 10.53 -30.73
N ARG A 138 -20.65 10.02 -29.84
CA ARG A 138 -19.42 9.31 -30.18
C ARG A 138 -19.62 7.80 -30.04
N GLU A 139 -19.21 7.03 -31.05
CA GLU A 139 -19.24 5.57 -30.99
C GLU A 139 -18.10 4.98 -30.13
N THR A 140 -16.97 5.68 -30.08
CA THR A 140 -15.78 5.26 -29.33
C THR A 140 -15.10 6.47 -28.67
N CYS A 141 -14.40 6.24 -27.58
CA CYS A 141 -13.59 7.28 -26.93
C CYS A 141 -12.33 6.70 -26.30
N ASP A 142 -11.30 7.51 -26.20
CA ASP A 142 -10.11 7.23 -25.41
C ASP A 142 -10.27 7.88 -24.03
N LEU A 143 -10.52 7.07 -23.00
CA LEU A 143 -10.75 7.54 -21.63
C LEU A 143 -9.55 8.31 -21.04
N SER A 144 -8.35 8.10 -21.57
CA SER A 144 -7.15 8.81 -21.09
C SER A 144 -7.06 10.26 -21.61
N ARG A 145 -7.90 10.62 -22.59
CA ARG A 145 -7.87 11.92 -23.31
C ARG A 145 -9.14 12.75 -23.17
N ILE A 146 -10.02 12.37 -22.26
CA ILE A 146 -11.32 13.07 -22.06
C ILE A 146 -11.19 14.24 -21.07
#